data_5178b23525cb54c2a1aca5485dc6cf73
#
_entry.id   5178b23525cb54c2a1aca5485dc6cf73
#
_cell.length_a   1.000
_cell.length_b   1.000
_cell.length_c   1.000
_cell.angle_alpha   90.00
_cell.angle_beta   90.00
_cell.angle_gamma   90.00
#
_symmetry.space_group_name_H-M   'P 1'
#
loop_
_entity.id
_entity.type
_entity.pdbx_description
1 polymer ?
#
loop_
_entity_poly.entity_id
_entity_poly.type
_entity_poly.pdbx_seq_one_letter_code
_entity_poly.pdbx_strand_id
1 'polypeptide(L)'
;MIATHSMSELDSIVADEVVFHSPVAHTPYPGRVALRMVLESVNQVFQDFRYHRTFVSDDGRSVVLEFSATVDGKSVKAIDMIRFNDAGKIDDFEVMVRPKSGLDALAAAMGARLASQKSVLQGASA
;
A
#
# COMPACT_ATOMS: atom_id res chain seq x y z
N MET A 1 -6.53 3.93 8.56
CA MET A 1 -5.96 5.25 8.68
C MET A 1 -5.39 5.80 7.39
N ILE A 2 -4.29 5.28 6.89
CA ILE A 2 -3.75 5.75 5.61
C ILE A 2 -4.75 5.55 4.47
N ALA A 3 -5.45 4.41 4.45
CA ALA A 3 -6.43 4.11 3.41
C ALA A 3 -7.65 5.02 3.43
N THR A 4 -7.94 5.68 4.56
CA THR A 4 -9.09 6.56 4.70
C THR A 4 -8.72 8.04 4.63
N HIS A 5 -7.42 8.37 4.63
CA HIS A 5 -6.96 9.75 4.51
C HIS A 5 -6.99 10.23 3.06
N SER A 6 -7.10 11.53 2.87
CA SER A 6 -7.01 12.10 1.54
C SER A 6 -5.59 11.96 1.00
N MET A 7 -5.46 11.95 -0.32
CA MET A 7 -4.14 11.81 -0.94
C MET A 7 -3.27 13.05 -0.70
N SER A 8 -3.87 14.21 -0.46
CA SER A 8 -3.10 15.41 -0.11
C SER A 8 -2.47 15.30 1.28
N GLU A 9 -3.17 14.65 2.23
CA GLU A 9 -2.60 14.38 3.55
C GLU A 9 -1.45 13.38 3.45
N LEU A 10 -1.58 12.38 2.57
CA LEU A 10 -0.54 11.41 2.33
C LEU A 10 0.76 12.08 1.88
N ASP A 11 0.66 13.07 0.97
CA ASP A 11 1.83 13.78 0.47
C ASP A 11 2.63 14.47 1.60
N SER A 12 1.95 14.87 2.67
CA SER A 12 2.60 15.56 3.78
C SER A 12 3.36 14.61 4.72
N ILE A 13 3.03 13.30 4.69
CA ILE A 13 3.62 12.32 5.61
C ILE A 13 4.53 11.31 4.91
N VAL A 14 4.66 11.40 3.60
CA VAL A 14 5.47 10.47 2.80
C VAL A 14 6.70 11.19 2.26
N ALA A 15 7.87 10.56 2.42
CA ALA A 15 9.12 11.09 1.88
C ALA A 15 9.12 10.98 0.36
N ASP A 16 9.87 11.88 -0.30
CA ASP A 16 10.02 11.83 -1.76
C ASP A 16 10.64 10.52 -2.23
N GLU A 17 11.58 9.98 -1.46
CA GLU A 17 12.34 8.77 -1.76
C GLU A 17 11.67 7.49 -1.28
N VAL A 18 10.41 7.53 -0.91
CA VAL A 18 9.69 6.36 -0.41
C VAL A 18 9.75 5.20 -1.41
N VAL A 19 9.84 3.98 -0.89
CA VAL A 19 9.79 2.76 -1.69
C VAL A 19 8.59 1.94 -1.25
N PHE A 20 7.79 1.51 -2.21
CA PHE A 20 6.64 0.65 -1.96
C PHE A 20 6.93 -0.78 -2.40
N HIS A 21 6.62 -1.75 -1.53
CA HIS A 21 6.76 -3.17 -1.81
C HIS A 21 5.39 -3.81 -1.88
N SER A 22 5.00 -4.23 -3.08
CA SER A 22 3.71 -4.86 -3.33
C SER A 22 3.70 -6.30 -2.86
N PRO A 23 2.56 -6.83 -2.38
CA PRO A 23 2.47 -8.24 -2.02
C PRO A 23 2.48 -9.18 -3.21
N VAL A 24 2.33 -8.66 -4.44
CA VAL A 24 2.22 -9.48 -5.66
C VAL A 24 3.38 -9.28 -6.62
N ALA A 25 4.28 -8.32 -6.35
CA ALA A 25 5.40 -8.03 -7.24
C ALA A 25 6.70 -8.01 -6.45
N HIS A 26 7.73 -8.63 -6.99
CA HIS A 26 9.04 -8.65 -6.33
C HIS A 26 9.76 -7.31 -6.46
N THR A 27 9.65 -6.66 -7.62
CA THR A 27 10.34 -5.40 -7.89
C THR A 27 9.64 -4.25 -7.15
N PRO A 28 10.37 -3.47 -6.34
CA PRO A 28 9.78 -2.34 -5.63
C PRO A 28 9.38 -1.20 -6.58
N TYR A 29 8.46 -0.38 -6.12
CA TYR A 29 8.04 0.83 -6.83
C TYR A 29 8.62 2.03 -6.08
N PRO A 30 9.60 2.74 -6.65
CA PRO A 30 10.18 3.91 -5.99
C PRO A 30 9.34 5.15 -6.25
N GLY A 31 9.29 6.02 -5.25
CA GLY A 31 8.74 7.35 -5.41
C GLY A 31 7.31 7.51 -4.92
N ARG A 32 7.01 8.73 -4.54
CA ARG A 32 5.73 9.10 -3.93
C ARG A 32 4.56 8.97 -4.91
N VAL A 33 4.80 9.26 -6.19
CA VAL A 33 3.74 9.17 -7.21
C VAL A 33 3.29 7.72 -7.38
N ALA A 34 4.22 6.78 -7.44
CA ALA A 34 3.89 5.37 -7.57
C ALA A 34 3.10 4.88 -6.36
N LEU A 35 3.54 5.25 -5.15
CA LEU A 35 2.83 4.88 -3.94
C LEU A 35 1.40 5.43 -3.94
N ARG A 36 1.24 6.69 -4.31
CA ARG A 36 -0.09 7.32 -4.38
C ARG A 36 -1.02 6.54 -5.31
N MET A 37 -0.54 6.21 -6.51
CA MET A 37 -1.36 5.50 -7.49
C MET A 37 -1.79 4.12 -6.98
N VAL A 38 -0.88 3.42 -6.30
CA VAL A 38 -1.20 2.11 -5.71
C VAL A 38 -2.25 2.26 -4.63
N LEU A 39 -2.08 3.22 -3.71
CA LEU A 39 -3.01 3.40 -2.60
C LEU A 39 -4.40 3.86 -3.08
N GLU A 40 -4.46 4.71 -4.08
CA GLU A 40 -5.74 5.10 -4.67
C GLU A 40 -6.46 3.91 -5.29
N SER A 41 -5.72 3.05 -5.99
CA SER A 41 -6.30 1.84 -6.59
C SER A 41 -6.78 0.86 -5.53
N VAL A 42 -6.00 0.66 -4.47
CA VAL A 42 -6.33 -0.23 -3.37
C VAL A 42 -7.60 0.24 -2.66
N ASN A 43 -7.76 1.55 -2.45
CA ASN A 43 -8.95 2.10 -1.81
C ASN A 43 -10.24 1.78 -2.57
N GLN A 44 -10.14 1.58 -3.87
CA GLN A 44 -11.29 1.23 -4.70
C GLN A 44 -11.51 -0.28 -4.79
N VAL A 45 -10.47 -1.07 -4.55
CA VAL A 45 -10.52 -2.53 -4.65
C VAL A 45 -10.96 -3.16 -3.34
N PHE A 46 -10.48 -2.68 -2.20
CA PHE A 46 -10.83 -3.22 -0.90
C PHE A 46 -12.26 -2.81 -0.49
N GLN A 47 -13.02 -3.81 0.00
CA GLN A 47 -14.34 -3.60 0.59
C GLN A 47 -14.30 -4.08 2.04
N ASP A 48 -15.18 -3.53 2.88
CA ASP A 48 -15.29 -3.90 4.31
C ASP A 48 -13.95 -3.82 5.03
N PHE A 49 -13.21 -2.77 4.76
CA PHE A 49 -11.87 -2.57 5.33
C PHE A 49 -11.95 -2.29 6.84
N ARG A 50 -11.13 -3.01 7.62
CA ARG A 50 -11.04 -2.82 9.08
C ARG A 50 -9.61 -2.96 9.54
N TYR A 51 -9.17 -2.02 10.38
CA TYR A 51 -7.92 -2.17 11.13
C TYR A 51 -8.17 -3.02 12.37
N HIS A 52 -7.16 -3.79 12.76
CA HIS A 52 -7.18 -4.63 13.95
C HIS A 52 -6.06 -4.22 14.91
N ARG A 53 -4.93 -4.93 14.88
CA ARG A 53 -3.84 -4.69 15.81
C ARG A 53 -2.79 -3.76 15.21
N THR A 54 -2.14 -2.99 16.10
CA THR A 54 -1.04 -2.12 15.72
C THR A 54 0.18 -2.50 16.56
N PHE A 55 1.33 -2.62 15.90
CA PHE A 55 2.59 -2.91 16.56
C PHE A 55 3.58 -1.82 16.20
N VAL A 56 4.28 -1.32 17.22
CA VAL A 56 5.26 -0.23 17.03
C VAL A 56 6.59 -0.71 17.59
N SER A 57 7.67 -0.51 16.84
CA SER A 57 9.02 -0.85 17.31
C SER A 57 9.42 0.05 18.48
N ASP A 58 10.42 -0.41 19.26
CA ASP A 58 10.87 0.32 20.46
C ASP A 58 11.35 1.73 20.15
N ASP A 59 11.96 1.92 19.00
CA ASP A 59 12.45 3.24 18.59
C ASP A 59 11.37 4.12 17.94
N GLY A 60 10.15 3.60 17.78
CA GLY A 60 9.03 4.32 17.19
C GLY A 60 9.14 4.53 15.68
N ARG A 61 10.16 3.94 15.04
CA ARG A 61 10.41 4.17 13.61
C ARG A 61 9.71 3.20 12.68
N SER A 62 9.23 2.08 13.21
CA SER A 62 8.54 1.07 12.41
C SER A 62 7.19 0.77 13.02
N VAL A 63 6.18 0.69 12.17
CA VAL A 63 4.80 0.43 12.57
C VAL A 63 4.23 -0.67 11.67
N VAL A 64 3.55 -1.63 12.29
CA VAL A 64 2.80 -2.66 11.57
C VAL A 64 1.32 -2.46 11.88
N LEU A 65 0.52 -2.29 10.84
CA LEU A 65 -0.93 -2.13 10.92
C LEU A 65 -1.58 -3.37 10.34
N GLU A 66 -2.22 -4.17 11.19
CA GLU A 66 -2.97 -5.35 10.76
C GLU A 66 -4.35 -4.93 10.29
N PHE A 67 -4.79 -5.43 9.14
CA PHE A 67 -6.14 -5.13 8.65
C PHE A 67 -6.76 -6.33 7.96
N SER A 68 -8.05 -6.26 7.74
CA SER A 68 -8.79 -7.21 6.93
C SER A 68 -9.67 -6.47 5.95
N ALA A 69 -10.03 -7.14 4.86
CA ALA A 69 -10.89 -6.60 3.82
C ALA A 69 -11.43 -7.75 2.98
N THR A 70 -12.28 -7.43 2.01
CA THR A 70 -12.70 -8.37 0.98
C THR A 70 -12.33 -7.82 -0.39
N VAL A 71 -12.02 -8.72 -1.31
CA VAL A 71 -11.72 -8.40 -2.71
C VAL A 71 -12.48 -9.41 -3.56
N ASP A 72 -13.44 -8.93 -4.35
CA ASP A 72 -14.30 -9.79 -5.19
C ASP A 72 -14.88 -10.96 -4.39
N GLY A 73 -15.37 -10.68 -3.19
CA GLY A 73 -15.96 -11.67 -2.30
C GLY A 73 -14.98 -12.59 -1.58
N LYS A 74 -13.68 -12.40 -1.79
CA LYS A 74 -12.63 -13.18 -1.10
C LYS A 74 -12.11 -12.40 0.10
N SER A 75 -12.07 -13.04 1.27
CA SER A 75 -11.53 -12.42 2.47
C SER A 75 -10.02 -12.37 2.42
N VAL A 76 -9.46 -11.23 2.82
CA VAL A 76 -8.01 -11.08 2.98
C VAL A 76 -7.71 -10.60 4.38
N LYS A 77 -6.57 -11.03 4.90
CA LYS A 77 -5.95 -10.48 6.09
C LYS A 77 -4.55 -10.04 5.74
N ALA A 78 -4.16 -8.87 6.20
CA ALA A 78 -2.95 -8.25 5.70
C ALA A 78 -2.29 -7.40 6.75
N ILE A 79 -1.06 -7.01 6.46
CA ILE A 79 -0.35 -6.00 7.26
C ILE A 79 0.25 -4.95 6.32
N ASP A 80 0.23 -3.70 6.80
CA ASP A 80 1.05 -2.63 6.28
C ASP A 80 2.26 -2.51 7.19
N MET A 81 3.45 -2.68 6.67
CA MET A 81 4.70 -2.51 7.41
C MET A 81 5.35 -1.22 6.95
N ILE A 82 5.46 -0.25 7.84
CA ILE A 82 5.81 1.12 7.52
C ILE A 82 7.03 1.53 8.31
N ARG A 83 7.98 2.18 7.65
CA ARG A 83 9.13 2.76 8.33
C ARG A 83 9.18 4.27 8.11
N PHE A 84 9.55 5.00 9.16
CA PHE A 84 9.70 6.45 9.15
C PHE A 84 11.18 6.82 9.16
N ASN A 85 11.53 7.85 8.39
CA ASN A 85 12.89 8.39 8.36
C ASN A 85 13.11 9.37 9.52
N ASP A 86 14.30 9.99 9.58
CA ASP A 86 14.65 10.92 10.64
C ASP A 86 13.76 12.15 10.70
N ALA A 87 13.15 12.51 9.57
CA ALA A 87 12.22 13.64 9.48
C ALA A 87 10.80 13.27 9.89
N GLY A 88 10.56 12.01 10.27
CA GLY A 88 9.23 11.53 10.64
C GLY A 88 8.33 11.24 9.45
N LYS A 89 8.90 11.07 8.27
CA LYS A 89 8.14 10.77 7.07
C LYS A 89 8.32 9.30 6.67
N ILE A 90 7.29 8.74 6.04
CA ILE A 90 7.32 7.34 5.58
C ILE A 90 8.30 7.22 4.43
N ASP A 91 9.33 6.39 4.58
CA ASP A 91 10.32 6.12 3.53
C ASP A 91 10.29 4.68 3.02
N ASP A 92 9.57 3.79 3.68
CA ASP A 92 9.40 2.41 3.26
C ASP A 92 8.00 1.94 3.63
N PHE A 93 7.30 1.33 2.67
CA PHE A 93 5.93 0.88 2.84
C PHE A 93 5.78 -0.48 2.17
N GLU A 94 5.55 -1.52 2.97
CA GLU A 94 5.44 -2.87 2.48
C GLU A 94 4.10 -3.47 2.89
N VAL A 95 3.47 -4.22 1.98
CA VAL A 95 2.17 -4.86 2.23
C VAL A 95 2.34 -6.37 2.05
N MET A 96 1.84 -7.13 3.02
CA MET A 96 1.80 -8.59 2.97
C MET A 96 0.35 -9.03 3.15
N VAL A 97 -0.10 -9.98 2.33
CA VAL A 97 -1.51 -10.38 2.26
C VAL A 97 -1.63 -11.90 2.28
N ARG A 98 -2.61 -12.39 3.03
CA ARG A 98 -2.99 -13.81 3.06
C ARG A 98 -4.52 -13.95 3.02
N PRO A 99 -5.09 -15.14 2.71
CA PRO A 99 -4.42 -16.33 2.18
C PRO A 99 -4.21 -16.23 0.66
N LYS A 100 -3.69 -17.29 0.05
CA LYS A 100 -3.36 -17.29 -1.38
C LYS A 100 -4.57 -16.94 -2.24
N SER A 101 -5.76 -17.46 -1.96
CA SER A 101 -6.95 -17.16 -2.76
C SER A 101 -7.30 -15.68 -2.72
N GLY A 102 -7.18 -15.04 -1.56
CA GLY A 102 -7.40 -13.61 -1.42
C GLY A 102 -6.31 -12.80 -2.12
N LEU A 103 -5.06 -13.24 -1.99
CA LEU A 103 -3.94 -12.61 -2.67
C LEU A 103 -4.10 -12.69 -4.19
N ASP A 104 -4.54 -13.83 -4.72
CA ASP A 104 -4.78 -13.99 -6.15
C ASP A 104 -5.89 -13.05 -6.64
N ALA A 105 -6.96 -12.91 -5.85
CA ALA A 105 -8.05 -11.99 -6.18
C ALA A 105 -7.55 -10.54 -6.19
N LEU A 106 -6.74 -10.17 -5.20
CA LEU A 106 -6.14 -8.84 -5.13
C LEU A 106 -5.23 -8.59 -6.32
N ALA A 107 -4.39 -9.56 -6.66
CA ALA A 107 -3.46 -9.44 -7.79
C ALA A 107 -4.23 -9.21 -9.11
N ALA A 108 -5.32 -9.94 -9.32
CA ALA A 108 -6.15 -9.78 -10.51
C ALA A 108 -6.81 -8.41 -10.56
N ALA A 109 -7.39 -7.97 -9.45
CA ALA A 109 -8.08 -6.68 -9.38
C ALA A 109 -7.12 -5.51 -9.56
N MET A 110 -5.96 -5.57 -8.91
CA MET A 110 -4.94 -4.52 -9.01
C MET A 110 -4.30 -4.52 -10.40
N GLY A 111 -4.06 -5.71 -10.96
CA GLY A 111 -3.50 -5.82 -12.30
C GLY A 111 -4.37 -5.15 -13.35
N ALA A 112 -5.69 -5.34 -13.25
CA ALA A 112 -6.64 -4.72 -14.18
C ALA A 112 -6.62 -3.19 -14.06
N ARG A 113 -6.55 -2.66 -12.83
CA ARG A 113 -6.51 -1.21 -12.61
C ARG A 113 -5.19 -0.59 -13.02
N LEU A 114 -4.08 -1.20 -12.62
CA LEU A 114 -2.75 -0.65 -12.91
C LEU A 114 -2.41 -0.78 -14.39
N ALA A 115 -2.98 -1.74 -15.10
CA ALA A 115 -2.79 -1.86 -16.54
C ALA A 115 -3.28 -0.60 -17.27
N SER A 116 -4.41 -0.02 -16.83
CA SER A 116 -4.92 1.21 -17.43
C SER A 116 -4.10 2.45 -17.05
N GLN A 117 -3.29 2.36 -15.99
CA GLN A 117 -2.46 3.45 -15.49
C GLN A 117 -0.98 3.27 -15.82
N LYS A 118 -0.62 2.15 -16.44
CA LYS A 118 0.77 1.79 -16.69
C LYS A 118 1.50 2.83 -17.55
N SER A 119 0.82 3.33 -18.57
CA SER A 119 1.41 4.36 -19.43
C SER A 119 1.74 5.64 -18.66
N VAL A 120 0.92 5.99 -17.66
CA VAL A 120 1.17 7.15 -16.81
C VAL A 120 2.41 6.91 -15.95
N LEU A 121 2.53 5.74 -15.34
CA LEU A 121 3.70 5.39 -14.53
C LEU A 121 4.96 5.37 -15.37
N GLN A 122 4.91 4.79 -16.57
CA GLN A 122 6.05 4.76 -17.49
C GLN A 122 6.40 6.15 -17.96
N GLY A 123 5.41 6.98 -18.25
CA GLY A 123 5.62 8.37 -18.63
C GLY A 123 6.28 9.17 -17.50
N ALA A 124 5.88 8.93 -16.26
CA ALA A 124 6.48 9.61 -15.11
C ALA A 124 7.94 9.22 -14.89
N SER A 125 8.34 8.02 -15.30
CA SER A 125 9.70 7.53 -15.16
C SER A 125 10.58 7.85 -16.36
N ALA A 126 9.99 8.31 -17.44
CA ALA A 126 10.71 8.70 -18.63
C ALA A 126 11.17 10.14 -18.51
#